data_e8980837e50d12a9efdc2db96aca2568
#
_entry.id   e8980837e50d12a9efdc2db96aca2568
#
_cell.length_a   1.000
_cell.length_b   1.000
_cell.length_c   1.000
_cell.angle_alpha   90.00
_cell.angle_beta   90.00
_cell.angle_gamma   90.00
#
_symmetry.space_group_name_H-M   'P 1'
#
loop_
_entity.id
_entity.type
_entity.pdbx_description
1 polymer ?
#
loop_
_entity_poly.entity_id
_entity_poly.type
_entity_poly.pdbx_seq_one_letter_code
_entity_poly.pdbx_strand_id
1 'polypeptide(L)'
;MLQYIVYAWDGTDDQALERRMNARPAHFDCALALKTGDNLVIGGAMLDDGGKMIGSMMVVQFETEGELKEWLSKEPYIRGKVWEKIDVRPFKVAKV
;
A
#
# COMPACT_ATOMS: atom_id res chain seq x y z
N MET A 1 13.98 12.60 -3.34
CA MET A 1 13.02 11.68 -4.00
C MET A 1 11.62 12.27 -4.02
N LEU A 2 10.83 11.88 -5.00
CA LEU A 2 9.42 12.24 -5.07
C LEU A 2 8.63 11.36 -4.10
N GLN A 3 7.79 11.97 -3.29
CA GLN A 3 6.98 11.26 -2.31
C GLN A 3 5.53 11.18 -2.77
N TYR A 4 4.88 10.08 -2.42
CA TYR A 4 3.48 9.80 -2.76
C TYR A 4 2.78 9.14 -1.59
N ILE A 5 1.52 9.49 -1.40
CA ILE A 5 0.64 8.73 -0.51
C ILE A 5 -0.20 7.78 -1.34
N VAL A 6 -0.24 6.53 -0.92
CA VAL A 6 -1.14 5.51 -1.48
C VAL A 6 -2.20 5.24 -0.43
N TYR A 7 -3.44 5.38 -0.82
CA TYR A 7 -4.58 5.29 0.06
C TYR A 7 -5.59 4.34 -0.61
N ALA A 8 -5.82 3.20 -0.01
CA ALA A 8 -6.56 2.14 -0.68
C ALA A 8 -7.59 1.50 0.24
N TRP A 9 -8.75 1.17 -0.33
CA TRP A 9 -9.83 0.50 0.37
C TRP A 9 -9.99 -0.92 -0.16
N ASP A 10 -10.10 -1.89 0.75
CA ASP A 10 -10.40 -3.27 0.41
C ASP A 10 -11.84 -3.41 -0.08
N GLY A 11 -12.15 -4.52 -0.74
CA GLY A 11 -13.51 -4.87 -1.06
C GLY A 11 -14.37 -5.05 0.20
N THR A 12 -15.68 -4.99 0.02
CA THR A 12 -16.65 -5.11 1.14
C THR A 12 -17.40 -6.43 1.14
N ASP A 13 -17.05 -7.34 0.22
CA ASP A 13 -17.66 -8.66 0.13
C ASP A 13 -17.12 -9.62 1.22
N ASP A 14 -17.77 -10.77 1.37
CA ASP A 14 -17.45 -11.73 2.43
C ASP A 14 -16.04 -12.31 2.33
N GLN A 15 -15.44 -12.35 1.13
CA GLN A 15 -14.10 -12.89 0.92
C GLN A 15 -12.99 -11.82 0.94
N ALA A 16 -13.32 -10.57 1.19
CA ALA A 16 -12.35 -9.48 1.15
C ALA A 16 -11.19 -9.70 2.13
N LEU A 17 -11.50 -10.05 3.38
CA LEU A 17 -10.46 -10.29 4.39
C LEU A 17 -9.60 -11.52 4.04
N GLU A 18 -10.21 -12.56 3.51
CA GLU A 18 -9.47 -13.75 3.07
C GLU A 18 -8.48 -13.41 1.96
N ARG A 19 -8.89 -12.60 0.96
CA ARG A 19 -7.99 -12.15 -0.10
C ARG A 19 -6.81 -11.38 0.49
N ARG A 20 -7.08 -10.49 1.44
CA ARG A 20 -6.04 -9.71 2.12
C ARG A 20 -5.06 -10.62 2.85
N MET A 21 -5.56 -11.57 3.64
CA MET A 21 -4.72 -12.47 4.41
C MET A 21 -3.89 -13.38 3.50
N ASN A 22 -4.44 -13.82 2.37
CA ASN A 22 -3.71 -14.63 1.39
C ASN A 22 -2.57 -13.86 0.71
N ALA A 23 -2.76 -12.59 0.43
CA ALA A 23 -1.75 -11.75 -0.23
C ALA A 23 -0.77 -11.11 0.76
N ARG A 24 -1.08 -11.11 2.05
CA ARG A 24 -0.33 -10.38 3.07
C ARG A 24 1.14 -10.75 3.18
N PRO A 25 1.54 -12.05 3.16
CA PRO A 25 2.95 -12.39 3.22
C PRO A 25 3.77 -11.81 2.06
N ALA A 26 3.25 -11.91 0.84
CA ALA A 26 3.91 -11.35 -0.33
C ALA A 26 3.97 -9.82 -0.26
N HIS A 27 2.90 -9.17 0.22
CA HIS A 27 2.87 -7.73 0.41
C HIS A 27 3.94 -7.29 1.42
N PHE A 28 4.09 -8.00 2.53
CA PHE A 28 5.10 -7.68 3.54
C PHE A 28 6.52 -7.88 3.01
N ASP A 29 6.76 -8.90 2.19
CA ASP A 29 8.05 -9.09 1.54
C ASP A 29 8.39 -7.90 0.63
N CYS A 30 7.43 -7.43 -0.15
CA CYS A 30 7.59 -6.25 -1.00
C CYS A 30 7.80 -4.97 -0.17
N ALA A 31 7.05 -4.81 0.91
CA ALA A 31 7.20 -3.66 1.81
C ALA A 31 8.57 -3.63 2.48
N LEU A 32 9.08 -4.79 2.88
CA LEU A 32 10.44 -4.89 3.44
C LEU A 32 11.50 -4.50 2.40
N ALA A 33 11.35 -4.94 1.15
CA ALA A 33 12.25 -4.56 0.06
C ALA A 33 12.21 -3.06 -0.19
N LEU A 34 11.04 -2.44 -0.19
CA LEU A 34 10.89 -0.99 -0.29
C LEU A 34 11.61 -0.27 0.86
N LYS A 35 11.43 -0.75 2.07
CA LYS A 35 12.05 -0.15 3.25
C LYS A 35 13.57 -0.26 3.20
N THR A 36 14.09 -1.41 2.81
CA THR A 36 15.52 -1.65 2.65
C THR A 36 16.14 -0.72 1.61
N GLY A 37 15.41 -0.43 0.52
CA GLY A 37 15.82 0.50 -0.53
C GLY A 37 15.54 1.97 -0.23
N ASP A 38 15.08 2.30 0.97
CA ASP A 38 14.69 3.66 1.38
C ASP A 38 13.52 4.22 0.56
N ASN A 39 12.64 3.35 0.09
CA ASN A 39 11.48 3.72 -0.71
C ASN A 39 10.16 3.70 0.07
N LEU A 40 10.15 3.13 1.27
CA LEU A 40 8.99 3.15 2.16
C LEU A 40 9.26 4.05 3.36
N VAL A 41 8.45 5.09 3.52
CA VAL A 41 8.52 5.97 4.68
C VAL A 41 7.72 5.39 5.83
N ILE A 42 6.47 5.04 5.59
CA ILE A 42 5.56 4.43 6.55
C ILE A 42 4.43 3.73 5.81
N GLY A 43 3.86 2.71 6.43
CA GLY A 43 2.69 2.03 5.89
C GLY A 43 1.97 1.24 6.96
N GLY A 44 0.72 0.96 6.72
CA GLY A 44 -0.09 0.19 7.66
C GLY A 44 -1.50 -0.04 7.15
N ALA A 45 -2.25 -0.80 7.94
CA ALA A 45 -3.64 -1.10 7.64
C ALA A 45 -4.56 -0.05 8.28
N MET A 46 -5.59 0.32 7.53
CA MET A 46 -6.71 1.09 8.09
C MET A 46 -7.70 0.13 8.72
N LEU A 47 -8.21 0.50 9.87
CA LEU A 47 -9.11 -0.35 10.66
C LEU A 47 -10.49 0.28 10.75
N ASP A 48 -11.53 -0.54 10.81
CA ASP A 48 -12.85 -0.06 11.19
C ASP A 48 -12.94 0.08 12.72
N ASP A 49 -14.09 0.49 13.23
CA ASP A 49 -14.28 0.72 14.69
C ASP A 49 -14.10 -0.56 15.50
N GLY A 50 -14.31 -1.73 14.90
CA GLY A 50 -14.12 -3.02 15.55
C GLY A 50 -12.71 -3.59 15.44
N GLY A 51 -11.80 -2.88 14.78
CA GLY A 51 -10.41 -3.33 14.61
C GLY A 51 -10.18 -4.21 13.40
N LYS A 52 -11.16 -4.38 12.52
CA LYS A 52 -11.01 -5.14 11.28
C LYS A 52 -10.25 -4.32 10.25
N MET A 53 -9.31 -4.94 9.57
CA MET A 53 -8.57 -4.29 8.46
C MET A 53 -9.49 -4.11 7.25
N ILE A 54 -9.62 -2.86 6.81
CA ILE A 54 -10.51 -2.48 5.69
C ILE A 54 -9.79 -1.73 4.59
N GLY A 55 -8.50 -1.51 4.73
CA GLY A 55 -7.73 -0.79 3.73
C GLY A 55 -6.28 -0.64 4.15
N SER A 56 -5.56 0.15 3.38
CA SER A 56 -4.13 0.41 3.63
C SER A 56 -3.78 1.85 3.32
N MET A 57 -2.75 2.34 3.99
CA MET A 57 -2.10 3.60 3.66
C MET A 57 -0.60 3.39 3.62
N MET A 58 0.07 3.91 2.61
CA MET A 58 1.51 3.89 2.50
C MET A 58 2.01 5.25 2.04
N VAL A 59 3.13 5.68 2.60
CA VAL A 59 3.89 6.80 2.04
C VAL A 59 5.17 6.22 1.47
N VAL A 60 5.33 6.38 0.17
CA VAL A 60 6.46 5.84 -0.60
C VAL A 60 7.24 6.97 -1.27
N GLN A 61 8.46 6.70 -1.67
CA GLN A 61 9.29 7.69 -2.34
C GLN A 61 10.17 7.03 -3.39
N PHE A 62 10.26 7.68 -4.55
CA PHE A 62 11.03 7.19 -5.69
C PHE A 62 11.71 8.36 -6.39
N GLU A 63 12.79 8.08 -7.10
CA GLU A 63 13.47 9.09 -7.91
C GLU A 63 12.60 9.58 -9.07
N THR A 64 11.78 8.70 -9.64
CA THR A 64 10.92 9.01 -10.79
C THR A 64 9.51 8.48 -10.60
N GLU A 65 8.57 9.09 -11.30
CA GLU A 65 7.18 8.58 -11.36
C GLU A 65 7.12 7.20 -12.02
N GLY A 66 8.01 6.92 -12.97
CA GLY A 66 8.07 5.60 -13.62
C GLY A 66 8.37 4.49 -12.63
N GLU A 67 9.25 4.73 -11.67
CA GLU A 67 9.55 3.76 -10.61
C GLU A 67 8.34 3.52 -9.70
N LEU A 68 7.55 4.56 -9.40
CA LEU A 68 6.29 4.42 -8.67
C LEU A 68 5.33 3.50 -9.42
N LYS A 69 5.15 3.73 -10.72
CA LYS A 69 4.24 2.94 -11.55
C LYS A 69 4.69 1.48 -11.65
N GLU A 70 5.99 1.25 -11.75
CA GLU A 70 6.54 -0.10 -11.77
C GLU A 70 6.26 -0.84 -10.46
N TRP A 71 6.47 -0.19 -9.33
CA TRP A 71 6.13 -0.79 -8.03
C TRP A 71 4.64 -1.12 -7.94
N LEU A 72 3.76 -0.18 -8.29
CA LEU A 72 2.31 -0.39 -8.25
C LEU A 72 1.90 -1.61 -9.10
N SER A 73 2.54 -1.81 -10.26
CA SER A 73 2.23 -2.95 -11.14
C SER A 73 2.56 -4.30 -10.52
N LYS A 74 3.42 -4.34 -9.51
CA LYS A 74 3.88 -5.57 -8.86
C LYS A 74 3.30 -5.75 -7.45
N GLU A 75 2.58 -4.75 -6.93
CA GLU A 75 2.08 -4.78 -5.56
C GLU A 75 1.10 -5.93 -5.36
N PRO A 76 1.38 -6.86 -4.42
CA PRO A 76 0.53 -8.04 -4.20
C PRO A 76 -0.91 -7.71 -3.81
N TYR A 77 -1.16 -6.61 -3.12
CA TYR A 77 -2.52 -6.21 -2.79
C TYR A 77 -3.30 -5.69 -4.00
N ILE A 78 -2.62 -5.22 -5.03
CA ILE A 78 -3.25 -4.89 -6.32
C ILE A 78 -3.46 -6.16 -7.14
N ARG A 79 -2.42 -6.97 -7.31
CA ARG A 79 -2.47 -8.19 -8.10
C ARG A 79 -3.43 -9.23 -7.53
N GLY A 80 -3.53 -9.32 -6.21
CA GLY A 80 -4.44 -10.20 -5.51
C GLY A 80 -5.84 -9.64 -5.34
N LYS A 81 -6.14 -8.48 -5.94
CA LYS A 81 -7.45 -7.83 -5.89
C LYS A 81 -7.94 -7.54 -4.47
N VAL A 82 -7.00 -7.23 -3.59
CA VAL A 82 -7.30 -6.84 -2.21
C VAL A 82 -7.83 -5.40 -2.20
N TRP A 83 -7.08 -4.50 -2.82
CA TRP A 83 -7.48 -3.10 -2.94
C TRP A 83 -8.48 -2.95 -4.09
N GLU A 84 -9.71 -2.61 -3.75
CA GLU A 84 -10.75 -2.35 -4.73
C GLU A 84 -10.72 -0.91 -5.22
N LYS A 85 -10.44 0.03 -4.33
CA LYS A 85 -10.34 1.44 -4.64
C LYS A 85 -8.97 1.95 -4.21
N ILE A 86 -8.25 2.59 -5.13
CA ILE A 86 -6.88 3.06 -4.90
C ILE A 86 -6.79 4.53 -5.28
N ASP A 87 -6.22 5.33 -4.40
CA ASP A 87 -5.90 6.72 -4.69
C ASP A 87 -4.40 6.93 -4.43
N VAL A 88 -3.71 7.52 -5.40
CA VAL A 88 -2.28 7.82 -5.32
C VAL A 88 -2.11 9.30 -5.57
N ARG A 89 -1.48 10.00 -4.63
CA ARG A 89 -1.29 11.45 -4.72
C ARG A 89 0.15 11.84 -4.44
N PRO A 90 0.67 12.88 -5.12
CA PRO A 90 1.90 13.49 -4.65
C PRO A 90 1.75 13.94 -3.20
N PHE A 91 2.79 13.74 -2.43
CA PHE A 91 2.76 13.98 -1.00
C PHE A 91 4.11 14.56 -0.56
N LYS A 92 4.10 15.32 0.50
CA LYS A 92 5.33 15.81 1.11
C LYS A 92 5.26 15.59 2.60
N VAL A 93 6.15 14.76 3.12
CA VAL A 93 6.26 14.56 4.56
C VAL A 93 6.66 15.86 5.22
N ALA A 94 5.92 16.26 6.25
CA ALA A 94 6.23 17.47 7.01
C ALA A 94 7.46 17.23 7.88
N LYS A 95 8.39 18.18 7.86
CA LYS A 95 9.57 18.17 8.73
C LYS A 95 9.25 18.98 9.98
N VAL A 96 8.85 18.29 11.01
CA VAL A 96 8.49 18.90 12.29
C VAL A 96 9.41 18.44 13.41
#